data_faa038d209bfdf54a8f1d0fb80f5eb83
#
_entry.id   faa038d209bfdf54a8f1d0fb80f5eb83
#
_cell.length_a   1.000
_cell.length_b   1.000
_cell.length_c   1.000
_cell.angle_alpha   90.00
_cell.angle_beta   90.00
_cell.angle_gamma   90.00
#
_symmetry.space_group_name_H-M   'P 1'
#
loop_
_entity.id
_entity.type
_entity.pdbx_description
1 polymer ?
#
loop_
_entity_poly.entity_id
_entity_poly.type
_entity_poly.pdbx_seq_one_letter_code
_entity_poly.pdbx_strand_id
1 'polypeptide(L)'
;LVTHSIFCGRFIATVLIAFAMVIGCQPRENASAEFALTRDGKPVVTIVISAAPTPAAAFGADELQLHVQKITGVTLPIAKDTEQILGARILVGPSAATSLLGLEENEFEDQEYLIRFLDRDLILMGKQQATEYAVHDFLERFCDVRWYGPDDSQMVFPETDTLIVEPREVRRRPAFVWRTMFPWTQFTIARELYGQPSDEDLALFWRRLRAGGEAYACNHSLEGYYDRFWTQNPQHPEVFVTEHHDWFAQGYSASDLEAYGGQPPQLCYSNPGLVDQVVTDARRYFDGEGAANGAEAAGKFFAMVPMDRGGRGHWCKCPECQSQIDQQRLSENSFDSNGSASDYWFGFVNKVARELAKSHPDKYISTLAYAGYSYYPRQVKLEPNVSVQMCLHSRNCWAPGMQQDELQWYQQWLDHEKGRPLYLWLYHCMPELHLVEGPPFRCFPGFHAHSVGEQFKKFATDGIRGAFIEGVSDQVDAYVTIKLLDDPALDVDAVLDEFFKRYYGSAAEPMKQFYLCVEETYCNAANYPEEIQQNLTDDFFQTEEMAWKHLGTAERMAKFGSLMDEATRLAVGDVEQQRVALFRHAIWDHMLEGRQQYLANQPGNP
;
A
#
# COMPACT_ATOMS: atom_id res chain seq x y z
N LEU A 1 -4.37 -73.64 15.11
CA LEU A 1 -4.97 -74.92 15.42
C LEU A 1 -6.48 -74.88 15.24
N VAL A 2 -6.92 -75.66 14.24
CA VAL A 2 -8.13 -76.51 14.19
C VAL A 2 -9.45 -75.74 13.99
N THR A 3 -9.99 -75.74 12.86
CA THR A 3 -10.73 -76.63 11.89
C THR A 3 -12.24 -76.73 12.14
N HIS A 4 -12.94 -76.68 10.99
CA HIS A 4 -14.22 -77.29 10.60
C HIS A 4 -15.53 -76.61 11.05
N SER A 5 -16.63 -76.60 10.34
CA SER A 5 -17.08 -77.15 9.04
C SER A 5 -18.46 -76.61 8.72
N ILE A 6 -18.68 -76.33 7.46
CA ILE A 6 -19.87 -76.61 6.59
C ILE A 6 -21.24 -76.81 7.28
N PHE A 7 -22.27 -76.00 6.85
CA PHE A 7 -23.52 -76.58 6.42
C PHE A 7 -24.25 -75.68 5.39
N CYS A 8 -24.75 -76.38 4.36
CA CYS A 8 -25.43 -75.88 3.17
C CYS A 8 -26.91 -75.72 3.48
N GLY A 9 -27.55 -74.67 3.06
CA GLY A 9 -28.98 -74.48 3.09
C GLY A 9 -29.47 -73.61 1.93
N ARG A 10 -29.98 -74.29 0.87
CA ARG A 10 -30.64 -73.62 -0.28
C ARG A 10 -31.96 -73.02 0.18
N PHE A 11 -32.18 -71.75 -0.03
CA PHE A 11 -33.53 -71.17 -0.17
C PHE A 11 -33.63 -70.39 -1.48
N ILE A 12 -34.56 -70.86 -2.32
CA ILE A 12 -34.98 -70.24 -3.56
C ILE A 12 -35.90 -69.09 -3.14
N ALA A 13 -35.56 -67.86 -3.45
CA ALA A 13 -36.45 -66.72 -3.34
C ALA A 13 -36.49 -66.00 -4.71
N THR A 14 -37.68 -65.96 -5.25
CA THR A 14 -38.08 -65.36 -6.51
C THR A 14 -37.83 -63.86 -6.48
N VAL A 15 -36.95 -63.35 -7.34
CA VAL A 15 -36.72 -61.93 -7.51
C VAL A 15 -37.65 -61.38 -8.57
N LEU A 16 -38.57 -60.54 -8.14
CA LEU A 16 -39.35 -59.65 -9.02
C LEU A 16 -38.42 -58.47 -9.41
N ILE A 17 -38.03 -58.43 -10.67
CA ILE A 17 -37.27 -57.29 -11.25
C ILE A 17 -38.30 -56.20 -11.58
N ALA A 18 -38.35 -55.17 -10.72
CA ALA A 18 -38.97 -53.88 -11.05
C ALA A 18 -37.97 -53.04 -11.85
N PHE A 19 -38.21 -52.84 -13.14
CA PHE A 19 -37.50 -51.91 -13.99
C PHE A 19 -37.89 -50.49 -13.56
N ALA A 20 -37.09 -49.84 -12.69
CA ALA A 20 -37.17 -48.42 -12.47
C ALA A 20 -36.38 -47.75 -13.61
N MET A 21 -37.06 -47.05 -14.51
CA MET A 21 -36.44 -46.11 -15.42
C MET A 21 -35.81 -44.98 -14.57
N VAL A 22 -34.54 -45.06 -14.35
CA VAL A 22 -33.76 -43.89 -13.91
C VAL A 22 -33.62 -43.00 -15.14
N ILE A 23 -34.47 -41.98 -15.22
CA ILE A 23 -34.20 -40.82 -16.09
C ILE A 23 -32.97 -40.16 -15.51
N GLY A 24 -31.83 -40.45 -16.10
CA GLY A 24 -30.58 -39.75 -15.79
C GLY A 24 -30.73 -38.29 -16.17
N CYS A 25 -30.94 -37.44 -15.17
CA CYS A 25 -30.55 -36.04 -15.29
C CYS A 25 -29.03 -36.01 -15.41
N GLN A 26 -28.51 -36.03 -16.64
CA GLN A 26 -27.18 -35.57 -16.88
C GLN A 26 -27.15 -34.10 -16.45
N PRO A 27 -26.16 -33.65 -15.64
CA PRO A 27 -25.95 -32.25 -15.50
C PRO A 27 -25.65 -31.72 -16.91
N ARG A 28 -26.52 -30.86 -17.43
CA ARG A 28 -26.16 -30.01 -18.55
C ARG A 28 -24.92 -29.26 -18.10
N GLU A 29 -23.78 -29.54 -18.70
CA GLU A 29 -22.74 -28.55 -18.84
C GLU A 29 -23.40 -27.37 -19.53
N ASN A 30 -23.83 -26.40 -18.75
CA ASN A 30 -24.23 -25.11 -19.26
C ASN A 30 -22.93 -24.56 -19.85
N ALA A 31 -22.82 -24.55 -21.18
CA ALA A 31 -21.96 -23.60 -21.85
C ALA A 31 -22.29 -22.24 -21.20
N SER A 32 -21.32 -21.58 -20.62
CA SER A 32 -21.47 -20.30 -19.93
C SER A 32 -22.16 -19.36 -20.91
N ALA A 33 -23.39 -19.00 -20.65
CA ALA A 33 -24.11 -18.07 -21.52
C ALA A 33 -23.36 -16.74 -21.42
N GLU A 34 -22.84 -16.25 -22.54
CA GLU A 34 -22.20 -14.94 -22.65
C GLU A 34 -23.10 -13.85 -22.06
N PHE A 35 -22.50 -12.91 -21.30
CA PHE A 35 -23.23 -11.76 -20.76
C PHE A 35 -22.81 -10.51 -21.55
N ALA A 36 -23.78 -9.95 -22.31
CA ALA A 36 -23.53 -8.76 -23.13
C ALA A 36 -23.90 -7.48 -22.37
N LEU A 37 -23.01 -6.50 -22.40
CA LEU A 37 -23.27 -5.13 -21.92
C LEU A 37 -23.76 -4.24 -23.08
N THR A 38 -23.12 -4.37 -24.25
CA THR A 38 -23.51 -3.69 -25.49
C THR A 38 -23.50 -4.66 -26.66
N ARG A 39 -24.30 -4.40 -27.70
CA ARG A 39 -24.26 -5.08 -29.00
C ARG A 39 -24.51 -4.09 -30.11
N ASP A 40 -23.67 -4.12 -31.13
CA ASP A 40 -23.81 -3.29 -32.34
C ASP A 40 -24.02 -1.80 -31.99
N GLY A 41 -23.25 -1.26 -31.05
CA GLY A 41 -23.33 0.13 -30.61
C GLY A 41 -24.61 0.49 -29.83
N LYS A 42 -25.29 -0.50 -29.22
CA LYS A 42 -26.51 -0.27 -28.42
C LYS A 42 -26.38 -0.90 -27.02
N PRO A 43 -26.95 -0.24 -25.99
CA PRO A 43 -27.01 -0.83 -24.66
C PRO A 43 -28.01 -1.99 -24.65
N VAL A 44 -27.62 -3.13 -24.07
CA VAL A 44 -28.50 -4.30 -23.90
C VAL A 44 -28.73 -4.67 -22.44
N VAL A 45 -28.20 -3.86 -21.54
CA VAL A 45 -28.28 -4.02 -20.08
C VAL A 45 -28.56 -2.67 -19.43
N THR A 46 -29.19 -2.67 -18.26
CA THR A 46 -29.42 -1.47 -17.43
C THR A 46 -28.67 -1.64 -16.09
N ILE A 47 -27.91 -0.64 -15.70
CA ILE A 47 -27.34 -0.55 -14.36
C ILE A 47 -28.47 -0.21 -13.39
N VAL A 48 -28.59 -0.97 -12.29
CA VAL A 48 -29.64 -0.79 -11.30
C VAL A 48 -29.02 -0.58 -9.92
N ILE A 49 -29.39 0.52 -9.28
CA ILE A 49 -29.00 0.85 -7.92
C ILE A 49 -30.24 1.03 -7.04
N SER A 50 -30.07 0.97 -5.73
CA SER A 50 -31.15 1.24 -4.77
C SER A 50 -31.79 2.63 -5.02
N ALA A 51 -33.05 2.79 -4.66
CA ALA A 51 -33.70 4.11 -4.63
C ALA A 51 -32.94 5.11 -3.74
N ALA A 52 -32.31 4.62 -2.65
CA ALA A 52 -31.40 5.36 -1.77
C ALA A 52 -30.05 4.63 -1.73
N PRO A 53 -29.19 4.80 -2.76
CA PRO A 53 -27.95 4.06 -2.86
C PRO A 53 -26.94 4.48 -1.82
N THR A 54 -26.07 3.55 -1.41
CA THR A 54 -24.87 3.93 -0.65
C THR A 54 -23.95 4.80 -1.54
N PRO A 55 -23.08 5.64 -0.96
CA PRO A 55 -22.10 6.40 -1.74
C PRO A 55 -21.26 5.50 -2.65
N ALA A 56 -20.87 4.32 -2.16
CA ALA A 56 -20.09 3.34 -2.93
C ALA A 56 -20.87 2.77 -4.14
N ALA A 57 -22.16 2.48 -3.96
CA ALA A 57 -22.99 1.98 -5.05
C ALA A 57 -23.25 3.07 -6.12
N ALA A 58 -23.49 4.30 -5.70
CA ALA A 58 -23.68 5.41 -6.63
C ALA A 58 -22.40 5.65 -7.45
N PHE A 59 -21.27 5.80 -6.77
CA PHE A 59 -19.97 5.99 -7.43
C PHE A 59 -19.61 4.81 -8.34
N GLY A 60 -19.80 3.57 -7.89
CA GLY A 60 -19.52 2.38 -8.69
C GLY A 60 -20.40 2.30 -9.96
N ALA A 61 -21.67 2.72 -9.89
CA ALA A 61 -22.54 2.79 -11.07
C ALA A 61 -22.05 3.83 -12.08
N ASP A 62 -21.60 5.00 -11.61
CA ASP A 62 -21.05 6.06 -12.47
C ASP A 62 -19.72 5.61 -13.12
N GLU A 63 -18.81 4.98 -12.36
CA GLU A 63 -17.56 4.41 -12.88
C GLU A 63 -17.80 3.31 -13.93
N LEU A 64 -18.75 2.42 -13.68
CA LEU A 64 -19.13 1.39 -14.65
C LEU A 64 -19.67 2.00 -15.94
N GLN A 65 -20.59 2.97 -15.85
CA GLN A 65 -21.13 3.69 -17.00
C GLN A 65 -20.03 4.41 -17.79
N LEU A 66 -19.15 5.13 -17.10
CA LEU A 66 -18.05 5.86 -17.70
C LEU A 66 -17.12 4.96 -18.50
N HIS A 67 -16.70 3.83 -17.90
CA HIS A 67 -15.74 2.94 -18.55
C HIS A 67 -16.36 2.15 -19.70
N VAL A 68 -17.61 1.71 -19.57
CA VAL A 68 -18.32 1.09 -20.70
C VAL A 68 -18.50 2.10 -21.85
N GLN A 69 -18.77 3.37 -21.54
CA GLN A 69 -18.83 4.42 -22.55
C GLN A 69 -17.47 4.66 -23.23
N LYS A 70 -16.37 4.65 -22.46
CA LYS A 70 -15.02 4.77 -23.04
C LYS A 70 -14.69 3.59 -23.98
N ILE A 71 -15.06 2.37 -23.58
CA ILE A 71 -14.81 1.15 -24.37
C ILE A 71 -15.64 1.11 -25.64
N THR A 72 -16.93 1.48 -25.55
CA THR A 72 -17.93 1.15 -26.59
C THR A 72 -18.55 2.36 -27.28
N GLY A 73 -18.33 3.56 -26.76
CA GLY A 73 -19.07 4.76 -27.18
C GLY A 73 -20.53 4.80 -26.69
N VAL A 74 -20.99 3.79 -25.97
CA VAL A 74 -22.39 3.60 -25.55
C VAL A 74 -22.57 3.94 -24.08
N THR A 75 -23.50 4.82 -23.76
CA THR A 75 -23.90 5.11 -22.38
C THR A 75 -24.95 4.12 -21.90
N LEU A 76 -24.63 3.27 -20.91
CA LEU A 76 -25.61 2.39 -20.28
C LEU A 76 -26.61 3.22 -19.45
N PRO A 77 -27.93 2.90 -19.49
CA PRO A 77 -28.89 3.55 -18.60
C PRO A 77 -28.66 3.14 -17.13
N ILE A 78 -28.81 4.10 -16.21
CA ILE A 78 -28.87 3.87 -14.77
C ILE A 78 -30.29 4.08 -14.30
N ALA A 79 -30.87 3.10 -13.61
CA ALA A 79 -32.22 3.12 -13.09
C ALA A 79 -32.26 2.77 -11.59
N LYS A 80 -33.37 3.09 -10.94
CA LYS A 80 -33.62 2.71 -9.54
C LYS A 80 -34.31 1.35 -9.45
N ASP A 81 -34.05 0.61 -8.37
CA ASP A 81 -34.66 -0.70 -8.09
C ASP A 81 -36.19 -0.65 -7.89
N THR A 82 -36.76 0.54 -7.78
CA THR A 82 -38.22 0.79 -7.75
C THR A 82 -38.84 0.86 -9.15
N GLU A 83 -38.04 0.92 -10.21
CA GLU A 83 -38.46 1.00 -11.58
C GLU A 83 -38.64 -0.42 -12.19
N GLN A 84 -39.56 -0.55 -13.12
CA GLN A 84 -39.72 -1.82 -13.85
C GLN A 84 -38.69 -1.91 -14.98
N ILE A 85 -37.65 -2.72 -14.80
CA ILE A 85 -36.61 -2.94 -15.77
C ILE A 85 -36.89 -4.18 -16.60
N LEU A 86 -36.98 -3.99 -17.91
CA LEU A 86 -37.09 -5.07 -18.88
C LEU A 86 -35.71 -5.42 -19.44
N GLY A 87 -35.35 -6.71 -19.43
CA GLY A 87 -34.05 -7.17 -19.96
C GLY A 87 -33.02 -7.47 -18.89
N ALA A 88 -31.75 -7.53 -19.30
CA ALA A 88 -30.64 -7.83 -18.43
C ALA A 88 -30.29 -6.64 -17.52
N ARG A 89 -29.81 -6.91 -16.30
CA ARG A 89 -29.49 -5.87 -15.31
C ARG A 89 -28.08 -6.07 -14.72
N ILE A 90 -27.45 -4.97 -14.38
CA ILE A 90 -26.26 -4.96 -13.52
C ILE A 90 -26.68 -4.34 -12.18
N LEU A 91 -26.79 -5.17 -11.14
CA LEU A 91 -27.18 -4.75 -9.80
C LEU A 91 -25.92 -4.29 -9.06
N VAL A 92 -25.83 -2.97 -8.77
CA VAL A 92 -24.67 -2.40 -8.09
C VAL A 92 -25.02 -2.03 -6.65
N GLY A 93 -24.37 -2.72 -5.71
CA GLY A 93 -24.57 -2.55 -4.28
C GLY A 93 -25.86 -3.13 -3.71
N PRO A 94 -26.09 -2.93 -2.41
CA PRO A 94 -27.29 -3.42 -1.72
C PRO A 94 -28.54 -2.69 -2.22
N SER A 95 -29.60 -3.46 -2.52
CA SER A 95 -30.87 -2.97 -3.06
C SER A 95 -32.00 -3.96 -2.77
N ALA A 96 -33.26 -3.54 -2.96
CA ALA A 96 -34.38 -4.47 -2.87
C ALA A 96 -34.24 -5.63 -3.86
N ALA A 97 -33.62 -5.40 -5.02
CA ALA A 97 -33.39 -6.44 -6.02
C ALA A 97 -32.36 -7.49 -5.54
N THR A 98 -31.28 -7.08 -4.88
CA THR A 98 -30.28 -8.02 -4.32
C THR A 98 -30.83 -8.78 -3.11
N SER A 99 -31.64 -8.14 -2.25
CA SER A 99 -32.32 -8.81 -1.13
C SER A 99 -33.30 -9.91 -1.59
N LEU A 100 -34.02 -9.68 -2.70
CA LEU A 100 -34.90 -10.71 -3.30
C LEU A 100 -34.10 -11.92 -3.81
N LEU A 101 -32.83 -11.77 -4.11
CA LEU A 101 -31.93 -12.86 -4.50
C LEU A 101 -31.22 -13.50 -3.28
N GLY A 102 -31.58 -13.07 -2.06
CA GLY A 102 -30.99 -13.58 -0.82
C GLY A 102 -29.57 -13.06 -0.57
N LEU A 103 -29.21 -11.89 -1.08
CA LEU A 103 -27.92 -11.26 -0.90
C LEU A 103 -28.05 -9.98 -0.05
N GLU A 104 -27.49 -10.02 1.15
CA GLU A 104 -27.52 -8.92 2.09
C GLU A 104 -26.09 -8.44 2.40
N GLU A 105 -25.92 -7.13 2.63
CA GLU A 105 -24.61 -6.52 2.91
C GLU A 105 -23.94 -7.11 4.15
N ASN A 106 -24.71 -7.50 5.16
CA ASN A 106 -24.22 -8.08 6.41
C ASN A 106 -23.66 -9.52 6.28
N GLU A 107 -23.83 -10.17 5.14
CA GLU A 107 -23.25 -11.49 4.84
C GLU A 107 -21.79 -11.40 4.36
N PHE A 108 -21.31 -10.20 4.13
CA PHE A 108 -19.93 -9.96 3.70
C PHE A 108 -19.04 -9.61 4.88
N GLU A 109 -17.82 -10.13 4.87
CA GLU A 109 -16.76 -9.66 5.73
C GLU A 109 -16.32 -8.23 5.32
N ASP A 110 -15.56 -7.57 6.20
CA ASP A 110 -15.03 -6.24 5.87
C ASP A 110 -14.16 -6.31 4.60
N GLN A 111 -14.44 -5.43 3.65
CA GLN A 111 -13.80 -5.34 2.34
C GLN A 111 -14.05 -6.55 1.41
N GLU A 112 -14.87 -7.49 1.79
CA GLU A 112 -15.27 -8.59 0.91
C GLU A 112 -16.28 -8.12 -0.12
N TYR A 113 -16.13 -8.60 -1.36
CA TYR A 113 -17.02 -8.32 -2.48
C TYR A 113 -17.31 -9.54 -3.34
N LEU A 114 -18.38 -9.43 -4.14
CA LEU A 114 -18.91 -10.45 -5.01
C LEU A 114 -19.17 -9.90 -6.41
N ILE A 115 -18.69 -10.62 -7.41
CA ILE A 115 -19.09 -10.52 -8.81
C ILE A 115 -19.81 -11.83 -9.14
N ARG A 116 -21.14 -11.79 -9.41
CA ARG A 116 -21.92 -13.00 -9.67
C ARG A 116 -22.87 -12.80 -10.83
N PHE A 117 -22.90 -13.77 -11.72
CA PHE A 117 -23.85 -13.82 -12.83
C PHE A 117 -24.99 -14.78 -12.49
N LEU A 118 -26.23 -14.30 -12.57
CA LEU A 118 -27.44 -15.08 -12.33
C LEU A 118 -28.43 -14.86 -13.49
N ASP A 119 -28.66 -15.86 -14.32
CA ASP A 119 -29.53 -15.80 -15.51
C ASP A 119 -29.23 -14.54 -16.36
N ARG A 120 -30.03 -13.48 -16.19
CA ARG A 120 -29.92 -12.22 -16.90
C ARG A 120 -29.30 -11.08 -16.04
N ASP A 121 -28.93 -11.38 -14.83
CA ASP A 121 -28.41 -10.35 -13.89
C ASP A 121 -26.92 -10.55 -13.61
N LEU A 122 -26.19 -9.46 -13.60
CA LEU A 122 -24.86 -9.35 -13.03
C LEU A 122 -24.95 -8.62 -11.70
N ILE A 123 -24.37 -9.16 -10.65
CA ILE A 123 -24.35 -8.58 -9.31
C ILE A 123 -22.93 -8.13 -8.99
N LEU A 124 -22.77 -6.86 -8.68
CA LEU A 124 -21.52 -6.22 -8.22
C LEU A 124 -21.80 -5.64 -6.83
N MET A 125 -21.41 -6.36 -5.78
CA MET A 125 -21.80 -6.02 -4.42
C MET A 125 -20.70 -6.38 -3.42
N GLY A 126 -20.59 -5.59 -2.37
CA GLY A 126 -19.71 -5.86 -1.24
C GLY A 126 -20.12 -5.02 -0.04
N LYS A 127 -19.43 -5.19 1.09
CA LYS A 127 -19.72 -4.43 2.28
C LYS A 127 -19.14 -3.01 2.16
N GLN A 128 -19.99 -2.00 2.33
CA GLN A 128 -19.60 -0.59 2.27
C GLN A 128 -18.79 -0.25 1.01
N GLN A 129 -17.55 0.22 1.15
CA GLN A 129 -16.65 0.56 0.04
C GLN A 129 -16.35 -0.64 -0.87
N ALA A 130 -16.48 -1.87 -0.40
CA ALA A 130 -16.17 -3.05 -1.21
C ALA A 130 -17.11 -3.25 -2.41
N THR A 131 -18.24 -2.56 -2.47
CA THR A 131 -19.05 -2.47 -3.70
C THR A 131 -18.27 -1.83 -4.86
N GLU A 132 -17.44 -0.81 -4.56
CA GLU A 132 -16.55 -0.20 -5.57
C GLU A 132 -15.47 -1.19 -6.01
N TYR A 133 -14.95 -2.00 -5.07
CA TYR A 133 -13.97 -3.03 -5.39
C TYR A 133 -14.55 -4.06 -6.37
N ALA A 134 -15.82 -4.45 -6.19
CA ALA A 134 -16.50 -5.32 -7.13
C ALA A 134 -16.57 -4.70 -8.53
N VAL A 135 -16.89 -3.41 -8.63
CA VAL A 135 -16.98 -2.71 -9.92
C VAL A 135 -15.60 -2.59 -10.58
N HIS A 136 -14.59 -2.13 -9.85
CA HIS A 136 -13.25 -1.97 -10.42
C HIS A 136 -12.62 -3.32 -10.80
N ASP A 137 -12.81 -4.37 -9.99
CA ASP A 137 -12.33 -5.71 -10.32
C ASP A 137 -13.10 -6.31 -11.53
N PHE A 138 -14.40 -6.00 -11.68
CA PHE A 138 -15.17 -6.35 -12.88
C PHE A 138 -14.61 -5.64 -14.13
N LEU A 139 -14.38 -4.35 -14.05
CA LEU A 139 -13.80 -3.60 -15.16
C LEU A 139 -12.41 -4.13 -15.55
N GLU A 140 -11.62 -4.48 -14.55
CA GLU A 140 -10.26 -5.00 -14.75
C GLU A 140 -10.26 -6.43 -15.33
N ARG A 141 -11.04 -7.36 -14.75
CA ARG A 141 -11.02 -8.78 -15.11
C ARG A 141 -11.88 -9.15 -16.31
N PHE A 142 -12.98 -8.42 -16.53
CA PHE A 142 -13.96 -8.79 -17.54
C PHE A 142 -14.05 -7.78 -18.68
N CYS A 143 -13.76 -6.51 -18.42
CA CYS A 143 -13.81 -5.45 -19.44
C CYS A 143 -12.42 -5.03 -19.93
N ASP A 144 -11.35 -5.63 -19.40
CA ASP A 144 -9.97 -5.43 -19.83
C ASP A 144 -9.42 -4.01 -19.62
N VAL A 145 -9.97 -3.26 -18.64
CA VAL A 145 -9.52 -1.93 -18.27
C VAL A 145 -8.29 -2.02 -17.38
N ARG A 146 -7.31 -1.15 -17.61
CA ARG A 146 -6.14 -0.98 -16.74
C ARG A 146 -5.86 0.50 -16.49
N TRP A 147 -5.52 0.82 -15.26
CA TRP A 147 -5.10 2.15 -14.83
C TRP A 147 -3.62 2.09 -14.44
N TYR A 148 -2.75 2.74 -15.22
CA TYR A 148 -1.30 2.77 -14.98
C TYR A 148 -0.80 4.12 -14.48
N GLY A 149 -1.68 5.10 -14.36
CA GLY A 149 -1.43 6.42 -13.80
C GLY A 149 -2.73 7.23 -13.68
N PRO A 150 -2.67 8.42 -13.07
CA PRO A 150 -3.85 9.26 -12.83
C PRO A 150 -4.44 9.91 -14.08
N ASP A 151 -3.63 10.08 -15.14
CA ASP A 151 -4.07 10.69 -16.39
C ASP A 151 -4.78 9.69 -17.31
N ASP A 152 -5.80 10.14 -18.05
CA ASP A 152 -6.57 9.31 -18.99
C ASP A 152 -5.68 8.67 -20.08
N SER A 153 -4.58 9.32 -20.50
CA SER A 153 -3.63 8.77 -21.47
C SER A 153 -2.86 7.54 -20.93
N GLN A 154 -2.84 7.39 -19.61
CA GLN A 154 -2.21 6.28 -18.88
C GLN A 154 -3.20 5.14 -18.59
N MET A 155 -4.45 5.28 -19.00
CA MET A 155 -5.44 4.21 -18.97
C MET A 155 -5.37 3.37 -20.26
N VAL A 156 -5.60 2.06 -20.12
CA VAL A 156 -5.68 1.12 -21.25
C VAL A 156 -7.02 0.40 -21.20
N PHE A 157 -7.71 0.37 -22.32
CA PHE A 157 -8.97 -0.35 -22.49
C PHE A 157 -9.16 -0.74 -23.96
N PRO A 158 -9.93 -1.79 -24.27
CA PRO A 158 -10.26 -2.14 -25.66
C PRO A 158 -11.24 -1.13 -26.26
N GLU A 159 -11.20 -0.98 -27.58
CA GLU A 159 -12.22 -0.23 -28.34
C GLU A 159 -13.09 -1.21 -29.12
N THR A 160 -14.39 -1.24 -28.83
CA THR A 160 -15.36 -2.13 -29.49
C THR A 160 -16.77 -1.55 -29.36
N ASP A 161 -17.65 -1.81 -30.33
CA ASP A 161 -19.07 -1.47 -30.23
C ASP A 161 -19.91 -2.57 -29.53
N THR A 162 -19.30 -3.74 -29.34
CA THR A 162 -19.94 -4.92 -28.76
C THR A 162 -19.09 -5.45 -27.61
N LEU A 163 -19.55 -5.22 -26.38
CA LEU A 163 -18.86 -5.67 -25.16
C LEU A 163 -19.61 -6.87 -24.55
N ILE A 164 -18.97 -8.03 -24.66
CA ILE A 164 -19.48 -9.30 -24.13
C ILE A 164 -18.45 -9.88 -23.18
N VAL A 165 -18.89 -10.37 -22.03
CA VAL A 165 -18.03 -10.97 -21.02
C VAL A 165 -18.41 -12.43 -20.75
N GLU A 166 -17.44 -13.25 -20.39
CA GLU A 166 -17.65 -14.64 -19.99
C GLU A 166 -18.01 -14.70 -18.50
N PRO A 167 -19.20 -15.24 -18.14
CA PRO A 167 -19.62 -15.34 -16.77
C PRO A 167 -18.69 -16.20 -15.91
N ARG A 168 -18.17 -15.63 -14.85
CA ARG A 168 -17.37 -16.31 -13.83
C ARG A 168 -17.64 -15.64 -12.48
N GLU A 169 -17.93 -16.43 -11.47
CA GLU A 169 -18.10 -15.90 -10.13
C GLU A 169 -16.73 -15.51 -9.52
N VAL A 170 -16.68 -14.36 -8.87
CA VAL A 170 -15.55 -13.90 -8.05
C VAL A 170 -16.10 -13.48 -6.69
N ARG A 171 -15.63 -14.12 -5.62
CA ARG A 171 -15.86 -13.69 -4.24
C ARG A 171 -14.50 -13.60 -3.55
N ARG A 172 -14.10 -12.40 -3.16
CA ARG A 172 -12.78 -12.17 -2.58
C ARG A 172 -12.73 -10.88 -1.77
N ARG A 173 -11.63 -10.70 -1.09
CA ARG A 173 -11.22 -9.42 -0.46
C ARG A 173 -9.73 -9.20 -0.70
N PRO A 174 -9.23 -7.96 -0.62
CA PRO A 174 -7.80 -7.68 -0.62
C PRO A 174 -7.09 -8.40 0.53
N ALA A 175 -5.87 -8.88 0.27
CA ALA A 175 -5.11 -9.64 1.27
C ALA A 175 -4.68 -8.74 2.44
N PHE A 176 -4.23 -7.53 2.15
CA PHE A 176 -3.91 -6.53 3.16
C PHE A 176 -5.12 -5.61 3.37
N VAL A 177 -5.57 -5.46 4.62
CA VAL A 177 -6.80 -4.70 4.93
C VAL A 177 -6.59 -3.19 4.91
N TRP A 178 -5.35 -2.71 4.97
CA TRP A 178 -4.98 -1.31 4.83
C TRP A 178 -3.87 -1.17 3.78
N ARG A 179 -4.13 -0.34 2.77
CA ARG A 179 -3.31 -0.21 1.56
C ARG A 179 -3.23 1.25 1.17
N THR A 180 -2.18 1.93 1.61
CA THR A 180 -1.99 3.35 1.34
C THR A 180 -0.66 3.57 0.67
N MET A 181 -0.65 4.41 -0.36
CA MET A 181 0.53 4.73 -1.13
C MET A 181 0.62 6.23 -1.37
N PHE A 182 1.82 6.76 -1.23
CA PHE A 182 2.11 8.16 -1.47
C PHE A 182 3.20 8.29 -2.55
N PRO A 183 2.93 8.85 -3.73
CA PRO A 183 3.83 8.78 -4.88
C PRO A 183 5.03 9.72 -4.81
N TRP A 184 5.08 10.62 -3.84
CA TRP A 184 6.17 11.59 -3.69
C TRP A 184 6.52 12.34 -4.99
N THR A 185 5.53 12.99 -5.60
CA THR A 185 5.69 13.76 -6.85
C THR A 185 6.67 14.93 -6.75
N GLN A 186 7.19 15.21 -5.58
CA GLN A 186 8.31 16.14 -5.38
C GLN A 186 9.64 15.60 -5.92
N PHE A 187 9.81 14.28 -6.07
CA PHE A 187 11.00 13.70 -6.69
C PHE A 187 10.92 13.80 -8.20
N THR A 188 12.07 14.04 -8.83
CA THR A 188 12.13 14.35 -10.26
C THR A 188 11.47 13.28 -11.12
N ILE A 189 11.85 12.01 -10.94
CA ILE A 189 11.32 10.91 -11.75
C ILE A 189 9.80 10.76 -11.56
N ALA A 190 9.34 10.68 -10.32
CA ALA A 190 7.91 10.53 -10.03
C ALA A 190 7.10 11.73 -10.56
N ARG A 191 7.60 12.95 -10.40
CA ARG A 191 6.96 14.16 -10.90
C ARG A 191 6.81 14.15 -12.41
N GLU A 192 7.84 13.74 -13.14
CA GLU A 192 7.80 13.69 -14.61
C GLU A 192 6.87 12.58 -15.10
N LEU A 193 6.83 11.41 -14.45
CA LEU A 193 5.97 10.29 -14.85
C LEU A 193 4.50 10.50 -14.52
N TYR A 194 4.19 11.05 -13.36
CA TYR A 194 2.80 11.28 -12.94
C TYR A 194 2.30 12.67 -13.29
N GLY A 195 3.18 13.58 -13.73
CA GLY A 195 2.87 14.98 -13.90
C GLY A 195 2.63 15.67 -12.55
N GLN A 196 1.70 16.62 -12.54
CA GLN A 196 1.22 17.25 -11.32
C GLN A 196 -0.30 17.04 -11.23
N PRO A 197 -0.75 15.81 -10.98
CA PRO A 197 -2.16 15.52 -10.85
C PRO A 197 -2.71 16.30 -9.65
N SER A 198 -4.00 16.68 -9.71
CA SER A 198 -4.68 17.16 -8.52
C SER A 198 -4.76 16.06 -7.46
N ASP A 199 -4.92 16.44 -6.21
CA ASP A 199 -5.13 15.47 -5.12
C ASP A 199 -6.36 14.58 -5.39
N GLU A 200 -7.39 15.13 -6.08
CA GLU A 200 -8.60 14.43 -6.46
C GLU A 200 -8.33 13.37 -7.54
N ASP A 201 -7.56 13.70 -8.59
CA ASP A 201 -7.19 12.76 -9.66
C ASP A 201 -6.32 11.62 -9.11
N LEU A 202 -5.38 11.96 -8.23
CA LEU A 202 -4.52 10.99 -7.58
C LEU A 202 -5.31 10.07 -6.64
N ALA A 203 -6.22 10.62 -5.85
CA ALA A 203 -7.11 9.85 -4.99
C ALA A 203 -8.02 8.92 -5.81
N LEU A 204 -8.55 9.39 -6.95
CA LEU A 204 -9.35 8.59 -7.86
C LEU A 204 -8.54 7.44 -8.47
N PHE A 205 -7.31 7.70 -8.90
CA PHE A 205 -6.41 6.68 -9.43
C PHE A 205 -6.17 5.55 -8.42
N TRP A 206 -5.80 5.89 -7.18
CA TRP A 206 -5.60 4.90 -6.12
C TRP A 206 -6.88 4.16 -5.75
N ARG A 207 -8.03 4.85 -5.74
CA ARG A 207 -9.34 4.26 -5.48
C ARG A 207 -9.72 3.20 -6.51
N ARG A 208 -9.43 3.44 -7.81
CA ARG A 208 -9.62 2.48 -8.90
C ARG A 208 -8.76 1.23 -8.72
N LEU A 209 -7.58 1.37 -8.16
CA LEU A 209 -6.68 0.26 -7.83
C LEU A 209 -6.98 -0.39 -6.47
N ARG A 210 -8.11 -0.05 -5.84
CA ARG A 210 -8.56 -0.60 -4.55
C ARG A 210 -7.65 -0.26 -3.37
N ALA A 211 -6.91 0.84 -3.43
CA ALA A 211 -6.22 1.39 -2.27
C ALA A 211 -7.22 1.82 -1.17
N GLY A 212 -6.73 2.06 0.05
CA GLY A 212 -7.53 2.41 1.21
C GLY A 212 -7.84 1.19 2.09
N GLY A 213 -9.10 1.01 2.45
CA GLY A 213 -9.56 -0.09 3.30
C GLY A 213 -9.78 0.32 4.75
N GLU A 214 -9.10 -0.32 5.71
CA GLU A 214 -9.29 -0.02 7.13
C GLU A 214 -8.95 1.44 7.46
N ALA A 215 -9.75 2.07 8.30
CA ALA A 215 -9.45 3.38 8.83
C ALA A 215 -8.35 3.24 9.90
N TYR A 216 -7.10 3.39 9.48
CA TYR A 216 -5.90 3.29 10.32
C TYR A 216 -5.11 4.59 10.26
N ALA A 217 -4.63 5.06 11.39
CA ALA A 217 -3.75 6.23 11.50
C ALA A 217 -2.53 5.86 12.35
N CYS A 218 -1.35 6.16 11.84
CA CYS A 218 -0.09 6.05 12.57
C CYS A 218 0.97 6.90 11.88
N ASN A 219 1.20 8.10 12.40
CA ASN A 219 2.24 9.03 11.95
C ASN A 219 2.66 9.91 13.13
N HIS A 220 3.70 10.72 12.96
CA HIS A 220 4.13 11.72 13.94
C HIS A 220 2.94 12.58 14.37
N SER A 221 2.57 12.50 15.65
CA SER A 221 1.27 12.98 16.14
C SER A 221 1.37 13.82 17.41
N LEU A 222 2.58 14.11 17.85
CA LEU A 222 2.79 14.88 19.10
C LEU A 222 3.31 16.31 18.84
N GLU A 223 3.47 16.71 17.58
CA GLU A 223 3.90 18.08 17.24
C GLU A 223 2.89 19.13 17.67
N GLY A 224 1.60 18.87 17.57
CA GLY A 224 0.55 19.77 18.01
C GLY A 224 0.57 20.11 19.50
N TYR A 225 1.33 19.37 20.31
CA TYR A 225 1.53 19.68 21.72
C TYR A 225 2.36 20.97 21.92
N TYR A 226 3.25 21.33 20.99
CA TYR A 226 4.00 22.58 21.06
C TYR A 226 3.09 23.80 20.90
N ASP A 227 2.18 23.80 19.95
CA ASP A 227 1.22 24.87 19.74
C ASP A 227 0.24 24.99 20.92
N ARG A 228 -0.09 23.86 21.55
CA ARG A 228 -1.07 23.80 22.64
C ARG A 228 -0.47 24.12 24.01
N PHE A 229 0.80 23.76 24.25
CA PHE A 229 1.36 23.73 25.62
C PHE A 229 2.78 24.29 25.77
N TRP A 230 3.52 24.65 24.69
CA TRP A 230 4.85 25.21 24.79
C TRP A 230 4.82 26.73 24.82
N THR A 231 4.43 27.34 23.74
CA THR A 231 4.33 28.81 23.62
C THR A 231 3.22 29.15 22.64
N GLN A 232 2.40 30.15 22.98
CA GLN A 232 1.32 30.58 22.13
C GLN A 232 1.83 31.04 20.76
N ASN A 233 1.37 30.40 19.69
CA ASN A 233 1.64 30.81 18.32
C ASN A 233 0.81 32.04 17.97
N PRO A 234 1.41 33.19 17.65
CA PRO A 234 0.66 34.41 17.31
C PRO A 234 -0.25 34.28 16.08
N GLN A 235 0.03 33.31 15.19
CA GLN A 235 -0.77 33.06 13.98
C GLN A 235 -2.00 32.20 14.28
N HIS A 236 -1.93 31.35 15.31
CA HIS A 236 -2.99 30.43 15.72
C HIS A 236 -3.20 30.46 17.24
N PRO A 237 -3.53 31.63 17.81
CA PRO A 237 -3.65 31.80 19.26
C PRO A 237 -4.80 30.99 19.89
N GLU A 238 -5.78 30.59 19.08
CA GLU A 238 -6.95 29.80 19.49
C GLU A 238 -6.60 28.34 19.82
N VAL A 239 -5.44 27.85 19.34
CA VAL A 239 -4.97 26.48 19.60
C VAL A 239 -4.34 26.36 20.99
N PHE A 240 -3.75 27.44 21.48
CA PHE A 240 -3.04 27.45 22.76
C PHE A 240 -3.98 27.24 23.94
N VAL A 241 -3.62 26.31 24.82
CA VAL A 241 -4.41 25.96 26.02
C VAL A 241 -3.79 26.58 27.27
N THR A 242 -2.54 26.20 27.59
CA THR A 242 -1.80 26.69 28.75
C THR A 242 -0.34 26.23 28.66
N GLU A 243 0.58 26.89 29.36
CA GLU A 243 1.99 26.51 29.40
C GLU A 243 2.20 25.29 30.31
N HIS A 244 2.94 24.30 29.76
CA HIS A 244 3.41 23.10 30.45
C HIS A 244 4.83 22.76 30.03
N HIS A 245 5.80 23.66 30.28
CA HIS A 245 7.19 23.45 29.88
C HIS A 245 7.83 22.19 30.46
N ASP A 246 7.31 21.69 31.59
CA ASP A 246 7.72 20.43 32.21
C ASP A 246 7.32 19.18 31.43
N TRP A 247 6.43 19.30 30.44
CA TRP A 247 6.04 18.20 29.53
C TRP A 247 7.02 18.03 28.37
N PHE A 248 7.93 18.98 28.18
CA PHE A 248 8.88 18.97 27.08
C PHE A 248 10.28 18.52 27.52
N ALA A 249 11.06 18.04 26.55
CA ALA A 249 12.38 17.49 26.82
C ALA A 249 13.31 18.52 27.49
N GLN A 250 13.97 18.10 28.54
CA GLN A 250 14.84 18.92 29.38
C GLN A 250 16.33 18.67 29.08
N GLY A 251 17.18 19.59 29.54
CA GLY A 251 18.64 19.46 29.45
C GLY A 251 19.23 19.94 28.11
N TYR A 252 18.48 20.79 27.40
CA TYR A 252 18.93 21.45 26.17
C TYR A 252 19.36 22.89 26.47
N SER A 253 20.50 23.31 25.92
CA SER A 253 21.00 24.69 26.04
C SER A 253 20.18 25.61 25.09
N ALA A 254 20.29 26.91 25.29
CA ALA A 254 19.66 27.90 24.42
C ALA A 254 20.11 27.76 22.95
N SER A 255 21.38 27.42 22.70
CA SER A 255 21.90 27.15 21.36
C SER A 255 21.33 25.84 20.76
N ASP A 256 21.11 24.82 21.59
CA ASP A 256 20.44 23.58 21.10
C ASP A 256 18.99 23.88 20.69
N LEU A 257 18.28 24.66 21.52
CA LEU A 257 16.89 25.04 21.20
C LEU A 257 16.78 25.89 19.93
N GLU A 258 17.75 26.77 19.69
CA GLU A 258 17.79 27.59 18.47
C GLU A 258 17.85 26.70 17.21
N ALA A 259 18.62 25.61 17.24
CA ALA A 259 18.69 24.63 16.14
C ALA A 259 17.36 23.91 15.87
N TYR A 260 16.45 23.89 16.85
CA TYR A 260 15.10 23.30 16.74
C TYR A 260 13.97 24.34 16.69
N GLY A 261 14.27 25.57 16.24
CA GLY A 261 13.24 26.60 16.13
C GLY A 261 12.77 27.20 17.46
N GLY A 262 13.61 27.14 18.51
CA GLY A 262 13.31 27.70 19.82
C GLY A 262 12.55 26.76 20.78
N GLN A 263 12.40 25.50 20.42
CA GLN A 263 11.65 24.49 21.21
C GLN A 263 12.49 23.21 21.38
N PRO A 264 12.26 22.41 22.46
CA PRO A 264 12.93 21.13 22.62
C PRO A 264 12.57 20.15 21.49
N PRO A 265 13.49 19.22 21.11
CA PRO A 265 13.25 18.31 19.99
C PRO A 265 12.19 17.23 20.25
N GLN A 266 11.88 16.94 21.53
CA GLN A 266 10.95 15.90 21.95
C GLN A 266 10.16 16.32 23.20
N LEU A 267 9.19 15.51 23.60
CA LEU A 267 8.49 15.63 24.88
C LEU A 267 9.22 14.85 25.99
N CYS A 268 8.84 15.07 27.24
CA CYS A 268 9.30 14.31 28.40
C CYS A 268 8.35 13.13 28.68
N TYR A 269 8.60 11.99 28.08
CA TYR A 269 7.71 10.82 28.14
C TYR A 269 7.69 10.14 29.53
N SER A 270 8.47 10.62 30.49
CA SER A 270 8.37 10.21 31.90
C SER A 270 7.38 11.08 32.70
N ASN A 271 6.93 12.22 32.14
CA ASN A 271 6.04 13.14 32.85
C ASN A 271 4.59 12.56 32.94
N PRO A 272 4.03 12.40 34.15
CA PRO A 272 2.68 11.84 34.32
C PRO A 272 1.57 12.76 33.79
N GLY A 273 1.74 14.09 33.86
CA GLY A 273 0.75 15.03 33.33
C GLY A 273 0.62 14.94 31.80
N LEU A 274 1.70 14.61 31.11
CA LEU A 274 1.66 14.34 29.68
C LEU A 274 0.85 13.06 29.39
N VAL A 275 1.01 12.00 30.21
CA VAL A 275 0.20 10.76 30.07
C VAL A 275 -1.29 11.09 30.18
N ASP A 276 -1.68 11.83 31.22
CA ASP A 276 -3.08 12.20 31.47
C ASP A 276 -3.66 13.04 30.31
N GLN A 277 -2.86 13.94 29.73
CA GLN A 277 -3.31 14.74 28.59
C GLN A 277 -3.52 13.89 27.33
N VAL A 278 -2.59 12.99 27.01
CA VAL A 278 -2.75 12.10 25.84
C VAL A 278 -3.95 11.17 26.00
N VAL A 279 -4.17 10.64 27.19
CA VAL A 279 -5.37 9.84 27.50
C VAL A 279 -6.65 10.66 27.31
N THR A 280 -6.64 11.94 27.74
CA THR A 280 -7.77 12.84 27.54
C THR A 280 -8.06 13.08 26.07
N ASP A 281 -7.03 13.35 25.26
CA ASP A 281 -7.17 13.57 23.83
C ASP A 281 -7.69 12.31 23.10
N ALA A 282 -7.18 11.12 23.45
CA ALA A 282 -7.64 9.87 22.89
C ALA A 282 -9.12 9.57 23.25
N ARG A 283 -9.53 9.79 24.50
CA ARG A 283 -10.93 9.63 24.92
C ARG A 283 -11.86 10.56 24.18
N ARG A 284 -11.53 11.85 24.09
CA ARG A 284 -12.33 12.83 23.34
C ARG A 284 -12.54 12.42 21.89
N TYR A 285 -11.49 11.94 21.23
CA TYR A 285 -11.63 11.43 19.88
C TYR A 285 -12.63 10.26 19.80
N PHE A 286 -12.50 9.26 20.68
CA PHE A 286 -13.39 8.09 20.67
C PHE A 286 -14.80 8.38 21.17
N ASP A 287 -14.99 9.42 21.96
CA ASP A 287 -16.30 9.95 22.37
C ASP A 287 -16.99 10.77 21.25
N GLY A 288 -16.31 10.98 20.10
CA GLY A 288 -16.87 11.67 18.94
C GLY A 288 -16.67 13.18 18.90
N GLU A 289 -15.84 13.74 19.80
CA GLU A 289 -15.54 15.18 19.83
C GLU A 289 -14.50 15.60 18.76
N GLY A 290 -13.94 14.63 18.01
CA GLY A 290 -12.89 14.86 17.03
C GLY A 290 -11.48 14.85 17.62
N ALA A 291 -10.48 14.79 16.74
CA ALA A 291 -9.07 14.81 17.11
C ALA A 291 -8.64 16.21 17.56
N ALA A 292 -7.81 16.27 18.60
CA ALA A 292 -7.19 17.52 19.03
C ALA A 292 -6.20 18.03 17.94
N ASN A 293 -5.85 19.33 18.00
CA ASN A 293 -4.89 19.90 17.05
C ASN A 293 -3.58 19.13 17.02
N GLY A 294 -3.17 18.72 15.82
CA GLY A 294 -1.96 17.94 15.57
C GLY A 294 -2.05 16.47 15.97
N ALA A 295 -3.20 15.98 16.47
CA ALA A 295 -3.39 14.56 16.73
C ALA A 295 -3.78 13.81 15.44
N GLU A 296 -3.25 12.62 15.28
CA GLU A 296 -3.55 11.69 14.20
C GLU A 296 -4.45 10.57 14.73
N ALA A 297 -5.63 10.40 14.14
CA ALA A 297 -6.53 9.34 14.55
C ALA A 297 -7.48 8.94 13.43
N ALA A 298 -7.77 7.63 13.30
CA ALA A 298 -8.74 7.11 12.34
C ALA A 298 -9.40 5.82 12.86
N GLY A 299 -10.72 5.72 12.72
CA GLY A 299 -11.47 4.53 13.08
C GLY A 299 -11.29 4.13 14.55
N LYS A 300 -10.64 3.00 14.77
CA LYS A 300 -10.35 2.45 16.11
C LYS A 300 -8.96 2.81 16.64
N PHE A 301 -8.20 3.61 15.92
CA PHE A 301 -6.79 3.87 16.19
C PHE A 301 -6.57 5.36 16.49
N PHE A 302 -5.86 5.60 17.59
CA PHE A 302 -5.33 6.91 17.96
C PHE A 302 -3.81 6.82 17.96
N ALA A 303 -3.16 7.59 17.09
CA ALA A 303 -1.73 7.54 16.92
C ALA A 303 -0.99 8.23 18.05
N MET A 304 0.04 7.57 18.52
CA MET A 304 1.06 8.14 19.40
C MET A 304 2.41 7.84 18.76
N VAL A 305 3.02 8.84 18.19
CA VAL A 305 4.34 8.74 17.55
C VAL A 305 5.13 9.99 17.91
N PRO A 306 6.37 9.87 18.40
CA PRO A 306 7.19 11.02 18.75
C PRO A 306 7.50 11.85 17.50
N MET A 307 8.01 13.06 17.67
CA MET A 307 8.46 13.88 16.57
C MET A 307 9.56 13.15 15.78
N ASP A 308 9.61 13.39 14.48
CA ASP A 308 10.61 12.82 13.57
C ASP A 308 12.02 13.34 13.87
N ARG A 309 12.47 13.11 15.06
CA ARG A 309 13.79 13.49 15.59
C ARG A 309 14.23 12.46 16.64
N GLY A 310 13.64 11.27 16.58
CA GLY A 310 13.86 10.20 17.57
C GLY A 310 15.17 9.42 17.40
N GLY A 311 16.03 9.86 16.48
CA GLY A 311 17.35 9.29 16.30
C GLY A 311 18.28 9.51 17.51
N ARG A 312 19.55 9.37 17.31
CA ARG A 312 20.54 9.42 18.40
C ARG A 312 20.51 10.74 19.17
N GLY A 313 20.24 10.65 20.49
CA GLY A 313 20.50 11.71 21.44
C GLY A 313 19.49 12.84 21.55
N HIS A 314 18.36 12.77 20.86
CA HIS A 314 17.36 13.85 20.89
C HIS A 314 16.29 13.66 21.98
N TRP A 315 16.37 12.63 22.80
CA TRP A 315 15.45 12.36 23.89
C TRP A 315 15.64 13.32 25.08
N CYS A 316 14.63 13.40 25.95
CA CYS A 316 14.70 14.18 27.17
C CYS A 316 15.91 13.76 28.01
N LYS A 317 16.72 14.73 28.46
CA LYS A 317 17.95 14.52 29.25
C LYS A 317 17.71 14.53 30.78
N CYS A 318 16.46 14.55 31.24
CA CYS A 318 16.20 14.43 32.68
C CYS A 318 16.60 13.03 33.18
N PRO A 319 16.97 12.88 34.47
CA PRO A 319 17.45 11.61 35.03
C PRO A 319 16.46 10.46 34.86
N GLU A 320 15.16 10.74 35.00
CA GLU A 320 14.10 9.73 34.88
C GLU A 320 14.01 9.18 33.45
N CYS A 321 14.07 10.04 32.43
CA CYS A 321 14.09 9.61 31.02
C CYS A 321 15.37 8.85 30.68
N GLN A 322 16.53 9.39 31.09
CA GLN A 322 17.82 8.78 30.77
C GLN A 322 18.02 7.41 31.41
N SER A 323 17.39 7.15 32.57
CA SER A 323 17.43 5.84 33.21
C SER A 323 16.76 4.72 32.42
N GLN A 324 15.91 5.07 31.44
CA GLN A 324 15.14 4.15 30.60
C GLN A 324 15.74 3.99 29.19
N ILE A 325 16.77 4.76 28.83
CA ILE A 325 17.52 4.63 27.57
C ILE A 325 18.58 3.54 27.70
N ASP A 326 18.57 2.57 26.81
CA ASP A 326 19.57 1.49 26.75
C ASP A 326 20.89 2.00 26.17
N GLN A 327 21.79 2.42 27.07
CA GLN A 327 23.09 2.98 26.69
C GLN A 327 23.99 1.92 26.01
N GLN A 328 23.78 0.63 26.29
CA GLN A 328 24.53 -0.45 25.66
C GLN A 328 24.13 -0.56 24.17
N ARG A 329 22.83 -0.65 23.86
CA ARG A 329 22.35 -0.62 22.46
C ARG A 329 22.85 0.61 21.70
N LEU A 330 22.80 1.78 22.33
CA LEU A 330 23.26 3.01 21.73
C LEU A 330 24.76 3.00 21.40
N SER A 331 25.57 2.31 22.21
CA SER A 331 27.02 2.20 21.99
C SER A 331 27.41 1.11 21.00
N GLU A 332 26.64 0.02 20.95
CA GLU A 332 26.93 -1.15 20.10
C GLU A 332 26.46 -0.94 18.65
N ASN A 333 25.37 -0.20 18.46
CA ASN A 333 24.78 0.02 17.16
C ASN A 333 24.94 1.46 16.69
N SER A 334 25.67 1.63 15.56
CA SER A 334 25.90 2.95 14.96
C SER A 334 24.73 3.43 14.10
N PHE A 335 23.71 2.62 13.89
CA PHE A 335 22.56 2.91 13.06
C PHE A 335 21.54 3.78 13.79
N ASP A 336 20.73 4.53 13.05
CA ASP A 336 19.60 5.26 13.61
C ASP A 336 18.53 4.29 14.12
N SER A 337 18.28 3.18 13.43
CA SER A 337 17.46 2.05 13.88
C SER A 337 18.23 1.18 14.87
N ASN A 338 18.27 1.57 16.13
CA ASN A 338 19.06 0.88 17.15
C ASN A 338 18.26 0.38 18.37
N GLY A 339 17.02 0.80 18.52
CA GLY A 339 16.14 0.38 19.61
C GLY A 339 16.59 0.79 21.01
N SER A 340 17.51 1.74 21.15
CA SER A 340 18.01 2.20 22.46
C SER A 340 16.92 2.85 23.32
N ALA A 341 15.91 3.46 22.69
CA ALA A 341 14.77 4.09 23.36
C ALA A 341 13.51 3.20 23.39
N SER A 342 13.59 1.93 22.98
CA SER A 342 12.39 1.07 22.90
C SER A 342 11.68 0.91 24.24
N ASP A 343 12.39 0.58 25.31
CA ASP A 343 11.77 0.43 26.63
C ASP A 343 11.19 1.77 27.14
N TYR A 344 11.85 2.87 26.88
CA TYR A 344 11.39 4.22 27.23
C TYR A 344 10.11 4.61 26.49
N TRP A 345 10.11 4.48 25.17
CA TRP A 345 8.97 4.83 24.34
C TRP A 345 7.76 3.92 24.57
N PHE A 346 7.94 2.60 24.45
CA PHE A 346 6.84 1.66 24.66
C PHE A 346 6.35 1.60 26.11
N GLY A 347 7.18 1.98 27.07
CA GLY A 347 6.77 2.21 28.45
C GLY A 347 5.77 3.36 28.58
N PHE A 348 5.96 4.46 27.86
CA PHE A 348 5.01 5.58 27.79
C PHE A 348 3.72 5.18 27.06
N VAL A 349 3.83 4.55 25.90
CA VAL A 349 2.68 4.04 25.12
C VAL A 349 1.80 3.13 25.99
N ASN A 350 2.38 2.21 26.74
CA ASN A 350 1.66 1.30 27.64
C ASN A 350 0.89 2.02 28.74
N LYS A 351 1.44 3.10 29.32
CA LYS A 351 0.73 3.87 30.35
C LYS A 351 -0.57 4.44 29.78
N VAL A 352 -0.50 5.04 28.59
CA VAL A 352 -1.67 5.60 27.90
C VAL A 352 -2.65 4.50 27.49
N ALA A 353 -2.16 3.43 26.87
CA ALA A 353 -3.00 2.31 26.41
C ALA A 353 -3.79 1.66 27.56
N ARG A 354 -3.14 1.45 28.71
CA ARG A 354 -3.78 0.90 29.92
C ARG A 354 -4.88 1.80 30.45
N GLU A 355 -4.65 3.11 30.51
CA GLU A 355 -5.65 4.07 30.97
C GLU A 355 -6.82 4.19 29.99
N LEU A 356 -6.54 4.19 28.69
CA LEU A 356 -7.57 4.19 27.64
C LEU A 356 -8.47 2.96 27.72
N ALA A 357 -7.90 1.78 27.91
CA ALA A 357 -8.64 0.51 27.97
C ALA A 357 -9.70 0.46 29.08
N LYS A 358 -9.57 1.27 30.14
CA LYS A 358 -10.58 1.35 31.21
C LYS A 358 -11.93 1.90 30.74
N SER A 359 -11.92 2.76 29.73
CA SER A 359 -13.13 3.38 29.14
C SER A 359 -13.45 2.90 27.73
N HIS A 360 -12.42 2.56 26.95
CA HIS A 360 -12.50 2.20 25.54
C HIS A 360 -11.73 0.90 25.25
N PRO A 361 -12.20 -0.26 25.74
CA PRO A 361 -11.45 -1.53 25.68
C PRO A 361 -11.30 -2.10 24.26
N ASP A 362 -12.11 -1.63 23.29
CA ASP A 362 -12.10 -2.03 21.88
C ASP A 362 -11.30 -1.07 20.98
N LYS A 363 -10.64 -0.07 21.55
CA LYS A 363 -9.85 0.93 20.83
C LYS A 363 -8.36 0.72 21.04
N TYR A 364 -7.58 1.16 20.06
CA TYR A 364 -6.13 0.96 20.01
C TYR A 364 -5.36 2.26 20.08
N ILE A 365 -4.22 2.22 20.74
CA ILE A 365 -3.13 3.17 20.52
C ILE A 365 -2.26 2.59 19.40
N SER A 366 -2.07 3.33 18.31
CA SER A 366 -1.15 2.98 17.23
C SER A 366 0.16 3.74 17.37
N THR A 367 1.27 3.07 17.11
CA THR A 367 2.60 3.67 17.20
C THR A 367 3.56 3.04 16.19
N LEU A 368 4.65 3.74 15.86
CA LEU A 368 5.71 3.19 15.02
C LEU A 368 6.67 2.33 15.84
N ALA A 369 7.35 1.43 15.13
CA ALA A 369 8.66 0.91 15.50
C ALA A 369 9.67 1.50 14.50
N TYR A 370 10.41 2.53 14.93
CA TYR A 370 11.20 3.39 14.04
C TYR A 370 12.42 3.95 14.74
N ALA A 371 13.52 4.12 14.02
CA ALA A 371 14.74 4.78 14.48
C ALA A 371 15.18 4.28 15.88
N GLY A 372 15.37 5.15 16.85
CA GLY A 372 15.83 4.80 18.21
C GLY A 372 14.87 3.88 19.00
N TYR A 373 13.66 3.58 18.50
CA TYR A 373 12.68 2.68 19.12
C TYR A 373 12.17 1.59 18.15
N SER A 374 12.97 1.23 17.14
CA SER A 374 12.62 0.21 16.14
C SER A 374 12.59 -1.21 16.69
N TYR A 375 13.53 -1.57 17.54
CA TYR A 375 13.66 -2.92 18.07
C TYR A 375 12.61 -3.21 19.14
N TYR A 376 12.23 -4.48 19.26
CA TYR A 376 11.34 -4.93 20.32
C TYR A 376 11.93 -4.58 21.71
N PRO A 377 11.12 -4.01 22.64
CA PRO A 377 11.60 -3.63 23.96
C PRO A 377 12.04 -4.85 24.77
N ARG A 378 13.07 -4.69 25.60
CA ARG A 378 13.63 -5.80 26.40
C ARG A 378 12.89 -6.03 27.71
N GLN A 379 12.40 -4.97 28.34
CA GLN A 379 11.79 -4.99 29.68
C GLN A 379 10.29 -4.73 29.66
N VAL A 380 9.81 -4.02 28.66
CA VAL A 380 8.43 -3.62 28.53
C VAL A 380 7.66 -4.66 27.69
N LYS A 381 6.59 -5.22 28.26
CA LYS A 381 5.61 -6.02 27.52
C LYS A 381 4.46 -5.11 27.10
N LEU A 382 4.12 -5.11 25.81
CA LEU A 382 3.07 -4.24 25.28
C LEU A 382 1.67 -4.62 25.80
N GLU A 383 0.87 -3.60 26.07
CA GLU A 383 -0.56 -3.78 26.38
C GLU A 383 -1.31 -4.35 25.16
N PRO A 384 -2.39 -5.14 25.35
CA PRO A 384 -3.11 -5.79 24.25
C PRO A 384 -3.69 -4.83 23.22
N ASN A 385 -4.04 -3.61 23.66
CA ASN A 385 -4.61 -2.56 22.81
C ASN A 385 -3.58 -1.58 22.24
N VAL A 386 -2.34 -2.04 22.03
CA VAL A 386 -1.32 -1.32 21.25
C VAL A 386 -1.22 -1.96 19.87
N SER A 387 -1.24 -1.16 18.82
CA SER A 387 -0.95 -1.54 17.45
C SER A 387 0.41 -0.98 17.05
N VAL A 388 1.20 -1.73 16.30
CA VAL A 388 2.55 -1.30 15.90
C VAL A 388 2.68 -1.32 14.38
N GLN A 389 3.22 -0.22 13.83
CA GLN A 389 3.61 -0.10 12.44
C GLN A 389 5.13 -0.05 12.36
N MET A 390 5.73 -1.04 11.72
CA MET A 390 7.18 -1.18 11.60
C MET A 390 7.68 -0.47 10.34
N CYS A 391 8.68 0.39 10.48
CA CYS A 391 9.29 1.13 9.38
C CYS A 391 10.45 0.34 8.79
N LEU A 392 10.33 -0.08 7.52
CA LEU A 392 11.34 -0.88 6.82
C LEU A 392 11.83 -0.18 5.55
N HIS A 393 13.14 -0.18 5.34
CA HIS A 393 13.77 0.38 4.14
C HIS A 393 13.78 -0.66 3.00
N SER A 394 12.58 -1.07 2.61
CA SER A 394 12.32 -2.18 1.68
C SER A 394 13.05 -2.07 0.34
N ARG A 395 13.30 -0.86 -0.17
CA ARG A 395 14.10 -0.62 -1.39
C ARG A 395 15.55 -1.09 -1.29
N ASN A 396 16.08 -1.19 -0.07
CA ASN A 396 17.46 -1.57 0.19
C ASN A 396 17.61 -3.04 0.61
N CYS A 397 16.55 -3.85 0.49
CA CYS A 397 16.56 -5.28 0.85
C CYS A 397 17.58 -6.13 0.07
N TRP A 398 18.16 -5.61 -1.03
CA TRP A 398 19.27 -6.25 -1.72
C TRP A 398 20.57 -6.25 -0.91
N ALA A 399 20.73 -5.34 0.05
CA ALA A 399 21.95 -5.18 0.82
C ALA A 399 22.04 -6.19 1.97
N PRO A 400 23.12 -7.00 2.05
CA PRO A 400 23.26 -8.01 3.12
C PRO A 400 23.21 -7.42 4.53
N GLY A 401 23.78 -6.23 4.75
CA GLY A 401 23.74 -5.55 6.05
C GLY A 401 22.31 -5.22 6.48
N MET A 402 21.53 -4.65 5.57
CA MET A 402 20.12 -4.34 5.81
C MET A 402 19.28 -5.59 6.09
N GLN A 403 19.47 -6.64 5.30
CA GLN A 403 18.78 -7.90 5.54
C GLN A 403 19.09 -8.47 6.92
N GLN A 404 20.34 -8.37 7.34
CA GLN A 404 20.75 -8.91 8.65
C GLN A 404 20.18 -8.09 9.81
N ASP A 405 20.14 -6.77 9.72
CA ASP A 405 19.65 -5.89 10.78
C ASP A 405 18.12 -5.79 10.78
N GLU A 406 17.52 -5.27 9.71
CA GLU A 406 16.07 -5.02 9.66
C GLU A 406 15.24 -6.31 9.77
N LEU A 407 15.62 -7.36 9.06
CA LEU A 407 14.90 -8.62 9.16
C LEU A 407 15.04 -9.26 10.54
N GLN A 408 16.12 -9.01 11.26
CA GLN A 408 16.31 -9.51 12.62
C GLN A 408 15.33 -8.84 13.60
N TRP A 409 15.25 -7.50 13.63
CA TRP A 409 14.34 -6.84 14.55
C TRP A 409 12.87 -6.93 14.10
N TYR A 410 12.59 -6.99 12.80
CA TYR A 410 11.28 -7.34 12.28
C TYR A 410 10.82 -8.72 12.81
N GLN A 411 11.69 -9.73 12.75
CA GLN A 411 11.39 -11.06 13.27
C GLN A 411 11.13 -11.06 14.78
N GLN A 412 11.84 -10.22 15.56
CA GLN A 412 11.57 -10.09 17.00
C GLN A 412 10.13 -9.60 17.26
N TRP A 413 9.64 -8.65 16.48
CA TRP A 413 8.24 -8.20 16.60
C TRP A 413 7.24 -9.33 16.33
N LEU A 414 7.47 -10.13 15.30
CA LEU A 414 6.61 -11.28 14.97
C LEU A 414 6.62 -12.35 16.06
N ASP A 415 7.79 -12.65 16.61
CA ASP A 415 7.94 -13.72 17.60
C ASP A 415 7.25 -13.37 18.94
N HIS A 416 7.29 -12.11 19.34
CA HIS A 416 6.75 -11.66 20.63
C HIS A 416 5.28 -11.25 20.56
N GLU A 417 4.78 -10.81 19.39
CA GLU A 417 3.48 -10.14 19.28
C GLU A 417 2.49 -10.87 18.35
N LYS A 418 2.46 -12.20 18.44
CA LYS A 418 1.52 -13.03 17.66
C LYS A 418 0.06 -12.63 17.90
N GLY A 419 -0.66 -12.32 16.81
CA GLY A 419 -2.07 -11.94 16.83
C GLY A 419 -2.33 -10.47 17.15
N ARG A 420 -1.31 -9.67 17.39
CA ARG A 420 -1.41 -8.21 17.47
C ARG A 420 -1.63 -7.62 16.07
N PRO A 421 -2.43 -6.55 15.92
CA PRO A 421 -2.46 -5.80 14.66
C PRO A 421 -1.10 -5.17 14.37
N LEU A 422 -0.34 -5.78 13.45
CA LEU A 422 0.95 -5.28 12.96
C LEU A 422 0.79 -4.74 11.55
N TYR A 423 1.38 -3.58 11.30
CA TYR A 423 1.38 -2.87 10.03
C TYR A 423 2.80 -2.54 9.62
N LEU A 424 2.97 -2.12 8.37
CA LEU A 424 4.26 -1.70 7.84
C LEU A 424 4.22 -0.27 7.32
N TRP A 425 5.34 0.42 7.47
CA TRP A 425 5.72 1.62 6.75
C TRP A 425 6.91 1.26 5.88
N LEU A 426 6.74 1.27 4.57
CA LEU A 426 7.74 0.81 3.63
C LEU A 426 8.27 1.96 2.79
N TYR A 427 9.58 2.17 2.82
CA TYR A 427 10.24 3.18 2.01
C TYR A 427 10.58 2.59 0.64
N HIS A 428 9.77 2.93 -0.38
CA HIS A 428 9.97 2.54 -1.78
C HIS A 428 10.60 3.64 -2.63
N CYS A 429 10.63 4.86 -2.12
CA CYS A 429 11.30 6.00 -2.76
C CYS A 429 12.70 6.21 -2.21
N MET A 430 13.28 7.30 -2.64
CA MET A 430 14.51 7.90 -2.11
C MET A 430 15.82 7.22 -2.51
N PRO A 431 16.04 6.87 -3.77
CA PRO A 431 17.42 6.84 -4.21
C PRO A 431 18.01 8.26 -4.23
N GLU A 432 17.16 9.29 -4.45
CA GLU A 432 17.55 10.71 -4.42
C GLU A 432 17.60 11.26 -3.01
N LEU A 433 18.66 11.96 -2.70
CA LEU A 433 18.86 12.59 -1.42
C LEU A 433 18.58 14.07 -1.51
N HIS A 434 17.40 14.50 -1.05
CA HIS A 434 17.16 15.92 -0.74
C HIS A 434 17.57 16.28 0.68
N LEU A 435 17.86 15.28 1.49
CA LEU A 435 18.02 15.42 2.94
C LEU A 435 19.46 15.39 3.40
N VAL A 436 20.45 15.11 2.52
CA VAL A 436 21.86 15.13 2.87
C VAL A 436 22.53 16.42 2.38
N GLU A 437 23.50 16.85 3.15
CA GLU A 437 24.35 18.00 2.85
C GLU A 437 25.08 17.83 1.52
N GLY A 438 24.79 18.69 0.57
CA GLY A 438 25.44 18.73 -0.75
C GLY A 438 24.53 19.31 -1.85
N PRO A 439 25.09 19.63 -3.01
CA PRO A 439 24.28 20.04 -4.15
C PRO A 439 23.41 18.86 -4.64
N PRO A 440 22.14 19.13 -5.03
CA PRO A 440 21.28 18.09 -5.58
C PRO A 440 21.91 17.49 -6.84
N PHE A 441 21.85 16.17 -6.97
CA PHE A 441 22.30 15.43 -8.15
C PHE A 441 21.19 14.50 -8.64
N ARG A 442 21.27 14.03 -9.87
CA ARG A 442 20.36 13.03 -10.43
C ARG A 442 20.85 11.63 -10.09
N CYS A 443 20.06 10.87 -9.36
CA CYS A 443 20.42 9.51 -8.95
C CYS A 443 20.23 8.48 -10.09
N PHE A 444 20.76 7.28 -9.88
CA PHE A 444 20.43 6.11 -10.70
C PHE A 444 19.05 5.57 -10.25
N PRO A 445 18.14 5.22 -11.20
CA PRO A 445 16.81 4.72 -10.83
C PRO A 445 16.88 3.45 -9.98
N GLY A 446 15.99 3.35 -8.99
CA GLY A 446 15.92 2.24 -8.05
C GLY A 446 14.73 1.33 -8.32
N PHE A 447 14.73 0.60 -9.43
CA PHE A 447 13.67 -0.37 -9.74
C PHE A 447 13.88 -1.67 -8.96
N HIS A 448 12.77 -2.25 -8.40
CA HIS A 448 12.88 -3.38 -7.50
C HIS A 448 11.60 -4.25 -7.40
N ALA A 449 10.84 -4.39 -8.49
CA ALA A 449 9.56 -5.11 -8.52
C ALA A 449 9.63 -6.56 -8.02
N HIS A 450 10.69 -7.31 -8.37
CA HIS A 450 10.85 -8.69 -7.89
C HIS A 450 11.12 -8.75 -6.39
N SER A 451 11.93 -7.82 -5.87
CA SER A 451 12.18 -7.70 -4.43
C SER A 451 10.88 -7.38 -3.67
N VAL A 452 10.05 -6.49 -4.22
CA VAL A 452 8.69 -6.21 -3.69
C VAL A 452 7.86 -7.49 -3.66
N GLY A 453 7.87 -8.28 -4.74
CA GLY A 453 7.13 -9.54 -4.82
C GLY A 453 7.49 -10.54 -3.72
N GLU A 454 8.78 -10.73 -3.47
CA GLU A 454 9.27 -11.61 -2.41
C GLU A 454 8.87 -11.10 -1.02
N GLN A 455 9.01 -9.81 -0.78
CA GLN A 455 8.67 -9.17 0.48
C GLN A 455 7.17 -9.28 0.80
N PHE A 456 6.28 -8.97 -0.16
CA PHE A 456 4.83 -9.01 0.08
C PHE A 456 4.30 -10.43 0.29
N LYS A 457 4.87 -11.44 -0.37
CA LYS A 457 4.59 -12.86 -0.07
C LYS A 457 4.95 -13.21 1.37
N LYS A 458 6.13 -12.74 1.84
CA LYS A 458 6.56 -12.92 3.22
C LYS A 458 5.61 -12.21 4.19
N PHE A 459 5.33 -10.92 3.99
CA PHE A 459 4.48 -10.12 4.87
C PHE A 459 3.06 -10.70 5.01
N ALA A 460 2.49 -11.19 3.92
CA ALA A 460 1.20 -11.87 3.96
C ALA A 460 1.26 -13.18 4.77
N THR A 461 2.32 -13.97 4.61
CA THR A 461 2.54 -15.21 5.38
C THR A 461 2.73 -14.92 6.87
N ASP A 462 3.42 -13.84 7.19
CA ASP A 462 3.68 -13.39 8.55
C ASP A 462 2.45 -12.79 9.25
N GLY A 463 1.35 -12.58 8.51
CA GLY A 463 0.10 -12.06 9.06
C GLY A 463 0.08 -10.54 9.24
N ILE A 464 0.93 -9.83 8.50
CA ILE A 464 0.90 -8.36 8.46
C ILE A 464 -0.45 -7.90 7.93
N ARG A 465 -1.02 -6.91 8.58
CA ARG A 465 -2.39 -6.49 8.36
C ARG A 465 -2.53 -5.46 7.22
N GLY A 466 -1.53 -4.61 7.06
CA GLY A 466 -1.55 -3.58 6.03
C GLY A 466 -0.23 -2.84 5.93
N ALA A 467 -0.11 -2.00 4.90
CA ALA A 467 1.08 -1.19 4.68
C ALA A 467 0.76 0.21 4.16
N PHE A 468 1.57 1.16 4.60
CA PHE A 468 1.79 2.45 3.98
C PHE A 468 3.08 2.39 3.16
N ILE A 469 2.99 2.79 1.91
CA ILE A 469 4.13 2.84 1.00
C ILE A 469 4.55 4.30 0.85
N GLU A 470 5.68 4.63 1.40
CA GLU A 470 6.24 5.96 1.24
C GLU A 470 7.06 6.06 -0.02
N GLY A 471 6.50 6.78 -0.97
CA GLY A 471 7.09 7.05 -2.26
C GLY A 471 7.12 5.85 -3.19
N VAL A 472 6.90 6.12 -4.44
CA VAL A 472 7.17 5.22 -5.55
C VAL A 472 7.93 6.01 -6.58
N SER A 473 9.01 5.44 -7.10
CA SER A 473 9.88 6.14 -8.04
C SER A 473 9.38 6.06 -9.48
N ASP A 474 8.56 5.07 -9.80
CA ASP A 474 8.07 4.84 -11.16
C ASP A 474 6.71 4.14 -11.20
N GLN A 475 6.10 4.11 -12.39
CA GLN A 475 4.78 3.53 -12.62
C GLN A 475 4.74 2.01 -12.46
N VAL A 476 5.83 1.31 -12.79
CA VAL A 476 5.88 -0.16 -12.77
C VAL A 476 5.91 -0.65 -11.34
N ASP A 477 6.83 -0.15 -10.51
CA ASP A 477 6.93 -0.51 -9.10
C ASP A 477 5.65 -0.13 -8.34
N ALA A 478 5.04 1.03 -8.65
CA ALA A 478 3.76 1.44 -8.09
C ALA A 478 2.64 0.45 -8.42
N TYR A 479 2.53 0.07 -9.70
CA TYR A 479 1.50 -0.86 -10.15
C TYR A 479 1.70 -2.25 -9.55
N VAL A 480 2.93 -2.79 -9.58
CA VAL A 480 3.25 -4.08 -8.97
C VAL A 480 2.93 -4.06 -7.47
N THR A 481 3.35 -3.03 -6.76
CA THR A 481 3.13 -2.90 -5.32
C THR A 481 1.64 -2.92 -4.96
N ILE A 482 0.82 -2.11 -5.62
CA ILE A 482 -0.61 -2.05 -5.29
C ILE A 482 -1.35 -3.34 -5.67
N LYS A 483 -0.92 -4.01 -6.75
CA LYS A 483 -1.47 -5.33 -7.13
C LYS A 483 -1.13 -6.39 -6.09
N LEU A 484 0.08 -6.37 -5.53
CA LEU A 484 0.51 -7.31 -4.48
C LEU A 484 -0.10 -6.99 -3.10
N LEU A 485 -0.41 -5.74 -2.81
CA LEU A 485 -1.22 -5.38 -1.63
C LEU A 485 -2.64 -5.94 -1.73
N ASP A 486 -3.19 -6.04 -2.94
CA ASP A 486 -4.48 -6.65 -3.20
C ASP A 486 -4.40 -8.19 -3.21
N ASP A 487 -3.39 -8.75 -3.88
CA ASP A 487 -3.17 -10.20 -4.01
C ASP A 487 -1.67 -10.56 -4.07
N PRO A 488 -1.04 -10.90 -2.93
CA PRO A 488 0.38 -11.24 -2.86
C PRO A 488 0.74 -12.58 -3.53
N ALA A 489 -0.25 -13.37 -3.97
CA ALA A 489 -0.01 -14.61 -4.69
C ALA A 489 0.24 -14.40 -6.20
N LEU A 490 0.10 -13.17 -6.69
CA LEU A 490 0.38 -12.85 -8.09
C LEU A 490 1.83 -13.14 -8.44
N ASP A 491 2.03 -13.62 -9.67
CA ASP A 491 3.33 -13.79 -10.28
C ASP A 491 3.81 -12.42 -10.81
N VAL A 492 4.93 -11.94 -10.30
CA VAL A 492 5.49 -10.63 -10.67
C VAL A 492 5.86 -10.59 -12.15
N ASP A 493 6.45 -11.66 -12.70
CA ASP A 493 6.76 -11.73 -14.13
C ASP A 493 5.51 -11.59 -14.99
N ALA A 494 4.41 -12.23 -14.61
CA ALA A 494 3.14 -12.12 -15.33
C ALA A 494 2.55 -10.70 -15.22
N VAL A 495 2.68 -10.03 -14.08
CA VAL A 495 2.24 -8.63 -13.90
C VAL A 495 3.08 -7.69 -14.76
N LEU A 496 4.39 -7.88 -14.79
CA LEU A 496 5.30 -7.11 -15.64
C LEU A 496 5.00 -7.33 -17.13
N ASP A 497 4.81 -8.58 -17.56
CA ASP A 497 4.44 -8.91 -18.94
C ASP A 497 3.14 -8.24 -19.37
N GLU A 498 2.13 -8.27 -18.50
CA GLU A 498 0.86 -7.58 -18.74
C GLU A 498 1.09 -6.07 -18.87
N PHE A 499 1.80 -5.46 -17.91
CA PHE A 499 2.06 -4.02 -17.90
C PHE A 499 2.74 -3.59 -19.21
N PHE A 500 3.90 -4.15 -19.52
CA PHE A 500 4.69 -3.71 -20.67
C PHE A 500 3.94 -3.97 -21.98
N LYS A 501 3.32 -5.13 -22.14
CA LYS A 501 2.57 -5.47 -23.35
C LYS A 501 1.38 -4.53 -23.58
N ARG A 502 0.61 -4.22 -22.55
CA ARG A 502 -0.57 -3.37 -22.67
C ARG A 502 -0.24 -1.89 -22.78
N TYR A 503 0.75 -1.43 -22.04
CA TYR A 503 1.08 -0.02 -21.98
C TYR A 503 1.96 0.43 -23.14
N TYR A 504 2.96 -0.38 -23.51
CA TYR A 504 3.92 -0.03 -24.56
C TYR A 504 3.69 -0.73 -25.90
N GLY A 505 2.75 -1.66 -26.00
CA GLY A 505 2.36 -2.31 -27.25
C GLY A 505 3.54 -2.91 -28.02
N SER A 506 3.82 -2.39 -29.21
CA SER A 506 4.93 -2.84 -30.08
C SER A 506 6.32 -2.58 -29.50
N ALA A 507 6.47 -1.64 -28.58
CA ALA A 507 7.73 -1.34 -27.89
C ALA A 507 7.87 -2.12 -26.55
N ALA A 508 6.96 -3.04 -26.22
CA ALA A 508 6.93 -3.73 -24.94
C ALA A 508 8.24 -4.42 -24.57
N GLU A 509 8.81 -5.18 -25.49
CA GLU A 509 10.02 -5.99 -25.22
C GLU A 509 11.24 -5.14 -24.84
N PRO A 510 11.68 -4.16 -25.65
CA PRO A 510 12.83 -3.33 -25.26
C PRO A 510 12.55 -2.49 -24.01
N MET A 511 11.32 -2.04 -23.76
CA MET A 511 10.95 -1.33 -22.54
C MET A 511 11.04 -2.22 -21.32
N LYS A 512 10.52 -3.46 -21.38
CA LYS A 512 10.68 -4.45 -20.31
C LYS A 512 12.14 -4.78 -20.05
N GLN A 513 12.92 -5.00 -21.09
CA GLN A 513 14.35 -5.28 -20.96
C GLN A 513 15.12 -4.11 -20.35
N PHE A 514 14.77 -2.88 -20.69
CA PHE A 514 15.35 -1.69 -20.04
C PHE A 514 15.08 -1.71 -18.54
N TYR A 515 13.83 -1.89 -18.14
CA TYR A 515 13.42 -1.96 -16.74
C TYR A 515 14.18 -3.06 -15.98
N LEU A 516 14.16 -4.29 -16.50
CA LEU A 516 14.84 -5.44 -15.87
C LEU A 516 16.35 -5.24 -15.74
N CYS A 517 16.99 -4.62 -16.73
CA CYS A 517 18.43 -4.32 -16.66
C CYS A 517 18.74 -3.25 -15.59
N VAL A 518 17.86 -2.28 -15.39
CA VAL A 518 18.00 -1.30 -14.30
C VAL A 518 17.79 -1.99 -12.95
N GLU A 519 16.75 -2.80 -12.80
CA GLU A 519 16.47 -3.57 -11.60
C GLU A 519 17.64 -4.50 -11.23
N GLU A 520 18.14 -5.31 -12.18
CA GLU A 520 19.30 -6.17 -11.98
C GLU A 520 20.54 -5.36 -11.54
N THR A 521 20.71 -4.17 -12.11
CA THR A 521 21.82 -3.29 -11.73
C THR A 521 21.66 -2.77 -10.31
N TYR A 522 20.48 -2.29 -9.97
CA TYR A 522 20.18 -1.68 -8.67
C TYR A 522 20.14 -2.71 -7.53
N CYS A 523 19.49 -3.85 -7.73
CA CYS A 523 19.29 -4.86 -6.69
C CYS A 523 20.47 -5.83 -6.51
N ASN A 524 21.55 -5.71 -7.28
CA ASN A 524 22.71 -6.60 -7.17
C ASN A 524 23.80 -5.99 -6.30
N ALA A 525 23.97 -6.52 -5.08
CA ALA A 525 24.97 -6.07 -4.13
C ALA A 525 26.40 -6.01 -4.71
N ALA A 526 26.75 -6.90 -5.65
CA ALA A 526 28.07 -6.92 -6.30
C ALA A 526 28.38 -5.65 -7.12
N ASN A 527 27.38 -4.84 -7.46
CA ASN A 527 27.56 -3.58 -8.17
C ASN A 527 27.98 -2.41 -7.26
N TYR A 528 27.98 -2.62 -5.95
CA TYR A 528 28.30 -1.61 -4.95
C TYR A 528 29.67 -1.88 -4.31
N PRO A 529 30.39 -0.85 -3.82
CA PRO A 529 31.62 -1.05 -3.05
C PRO A 529 31.37 -1.96 -1.84
N GLU A 530 32.36 -2.78 -1.48
CA GLU A 530 32.25 -3.73 -0.37
C GLU A 530 31.89 -3.02 0.95
N GLU A 531 32.43 -1.84 1.18
CA GLU A 531 32.11 -1.02 2.35
C GLU A 531 30.61 -0.71 2.46
N ILE A 532 29.96 -0.39 1.33
CA ILE A 532 28.51 -0.14 1.28
C ILE A 532 27.73 -1.43 1.56
N GLN A 533 28.15 -2.55 0.97
CA GLN A 533 27.46 -3.84 1.18
C GLN A 533 27.44 -4.26 2.65
N GLN A 534 28.53 -4.02 3.38
CA GLN A 534 28.70 -4.44 4.76
C GLN A 534 28.15 -3.45 5.79
N ASN A 535 28.23 -2.16 5.48
CA ASN A 535 27.91 -1.07 6.42
C ASN A 535 26.62 -0.34 6.05
N LEU A 536 25.79 -0.91 5.17
CA LEU A 536 24.50 -0.31 4.86
C LEU A 536 23.65 -0.24 6.10
N THR A 537 23.33 0.98 6.42
CA THR A 537 22.40 1.34 7.48
C THR A 537 20.99 1.44 6.90
N ASP A 538 20.03 1.59 7.76
CA ASP A 538 18.63 1.84 7.48
C ASP A 538 18.39 2.94 6.44
N ASP A 539 19.20 3.98 6.43
CA ASP A 539 19.08 5.12 5.53
C ASP A 539 20.19 5.16 4.48
N PHE A 540 20.19 4.18 3.57
CA PHE A 540 21.11 4.25 2.45
C PHE A 540 20.54 5.10 1.31
N PHE A 541 21.28 6.16 1.02
CA PHE A 541 21.04 7.01 -0.12
C PHE A 541 22.22 6.93 -1.10
N GLN A 542 21.94 7.00 -2.39
CA GLN A 542 23.00 7.03 -3.38
C GLN A 542 23.82 8.32 -3.25
N THR A 543 25.13 8.21 -3.41
CA THR A 543 25.98 9.34 -3.74
C THR A 543 26.09 9.47 -5.26
N GLU A 544 26.51 10.65 -5.76
CA GLU A 544 26.75 10.85 -7.20
C GLU A 544 27.79 9.87 -7.75
N GLU A 545 28.83 9.57 -6.96
CA GLU A 545 29.84 8.56 -7.31
C GLU A 545 29.22 7.17 -7.39
N MET A 546 28.36 6.80 -6.44
CA MET A 546 27.66 5.53 -6.46
C MET A 546 26.82 5.39 -7.71
N ALA A 547 26.00 6.41 -8.00
CA ALA A 547 25.08 6.41 -9.13
C ALA A 547 25.81 6.22 -10.47
N TRP A 548 26.93 6.94 -10.69
CA TRP A 548 27.46 7.07 -12.04
C TRP A 548 28.82 6.42 -12.27
N LYS A 549 29.57 6.08 -11.22
CA LYS A 549 30.78 5.28 -11.32
C LYS A 549 30.49 3.78 -11.18
N HIS A 550 29.57 3.42 -10.29
CA HIS A 550 29.30 2.03 -9.92
C HIS A 550 28.05 1.47 -10.57
N LEU A 551 26.93 2.16 -10.60
CA LEU A 551 25.68 1.70 -11.19
C LEU A 551 25.59 2.08 -12.68
N GLY A 552 25.61 3.36 -13.03
CA GLY A 552 25.51 3.89 -14.38
C GLY A 552 26.85 3.89 -15.14
N THR A 553 27.54 2.76 -15.20
CA THR A 553 28.80 2.63 -15.92
C THR A 553 28.65 2.89 -17.42
N ALA A 554 29.74 3.21 -18.12
CA ALA A 554 29.71 3.49 -19.57
C ALA A 554 29.09 2.32 -20.38
N GLU A 555 29.42 1.10 -20.00
CA GLU A 555 28.91 -0.11 -20.65
C GLU A 555 27.40 -0.27 -20.45
N ARG A 556 26.91 -0.12 -19.20
CA ARG A 556 25.49 -0.21 -18.89
C ARG A 556 24.68 0.90 -19.55
N MET A 557 25.19 2.14 -19.51
CA MET A 557 24.53 3.25 -20.20
C MET A 557 24.44 3.04 -21.71
N ALA A 558 25.44 2.44 -22.34
CA ALA A 558 25.38 2.08 -23.76
C ALA A 558 24.30 1.02 -24.04
N LYS A 559 24.13 0.02 -23.15
CA LYS A 559 23.07 -0.99 -23.23
C LYS A 559 21.69 -0.36 -23.06
N PHE A 560 21.50 0.47 -22.05
CA PHE A 560 20.24 1.19 -21.83
C PHE A 560 19.88 2.09 -23.02
N GLY A 561 20.86 2.81 -23.57
CA GLY A 561 20.66 3.63 -24.76
C GLY A 561 20.18 2.83 -25.96
N SER A 562 20.79 1.67 -26.22
CA SER A 562 20.37 0.79 -27.31
C SER A 562 18.93 0.30 -27.15
N LEU A 563 18.52 -0.07 -25.93
CA LEU A 563 17.16 -0.50 -25.65
C LEU A 563 16.16 0.65 -25.81
N MET A 564 16.51 1.86 -25.36
CA MET A 564 15.66 3.04 -25.50
C MET A 564 15.49 3.47 -26.95
N ASP A 565 16.56 3.41 -27.75
CA ASP A 565 16.51 3.70 -29.18
C ASP A 565 15.68 2.64 -29.94
N GLU A 566 15.79 1.37 -29.58
CA GLU A 566 14.96 0.31 -30.12
C GLU A 566 13.48 0.49 -29.75
N ALA A 567 13.16 0.81 -28.49
CA ALA A 567 11.79 1.10 -28.04
C ALA A 567 11.20 2.28 -28.83
N THR A 568 11.95 3.35 -28.97
CA THR A 568 11.54 4.54 -29.76
C THR A 568 11.26 4.18 -31.23
N ARG A 569 12.07 3.31 -31.82
CA ARG A 569 11.92 2.85 -33.22
C ARG A 569 10.70 1.94 -33.40
N LEU A 570 10.38 1.12 -32.43
CA LEU A 570 9.29 0.14 -32.48
C LEU A 570 7.93 0.69 -32.16
N ALA A 571 7.84 1.78 -31.39
CA ALA A 571 6.57 2.40 -31.00
C ALA A 571 5.75 2.84 -32.21
N VAL A 572 4.52 2.33 -32.35
CA VAL A 572 3.60 2.58 -33.46
C VAL A 572 2.37 3.34 -32.97
N GLY A 573 2.00 4.39 -33.71
CA GLY A 573 0.87 5.26 -33.35
C GLY A 573 1.18 6.24 -32.21
N ASP A 574 0.31 7.22 -32.07
CA ASP A 574 0.55 8.37 -31.20
C ASP A 574 0.64 7.99 -29.72
N VAL A 575 -0.18 7.06 -29.28
CA VAL A 575 -0.25 6.65 -27.85
C VAL A 575 1.00 5.93 -27.40
N GLU A 576 1.47 4.94 -28.14
CA GLU A 576 2.70 4.22 -27.80
C GLU A 576 3.92 5.16 -27.83
N GLN A 577 3.99 6.02 -28.87
CA GLN A 577 5.06 7.00 -29.01
C GLN A 577 5.08 8.00 -27.83
N GLN A 578 3.92 8.49 -27.41
CA GLN A 578 3.81 9.38 -26.24
C GLN A 578 4.27 8.70 -24.96
N ARG A 579 3.88 7.44 -24.71
CA ARG A 579 4.27 6.67 -23.52
C ARG A 579 5.77 6.36 -23.51
N VAL A 580 6.35 5.97 -24.64
CA VAL A 580 7.81 5.77 -24.76
C VAL A 580 8.55 7.09 -24.59
N ALA A 581 8.04 8.20 -25.15
CA ALA A 581 8.65 9.52 -24.99
C ALA A 581 8.59 10.02 -23.53
N LEU A 582 7.49 9.77 -22.83
CA LEU A 582 7.36 10.09 -21.41
C LEU A 582 8.41 9.34 -20.56
N PHE A 583 8.54 8.03 -20.76
CA PHE A 583 9.55 7.24 -20.05
C PHE A 583 10.97 7.70 -20.41
N ARG A 584 11.22 7.97 -21.69
CA ARG A 584 12.51 8.50 -22.13
C ARG A 584 12.85 9.78 -21.41
N HIS A 585 11.93 10.73 -21.37
CA HIS A 585 12.14 12.01 -20.68
C HIS A 585 12.38 11.84 -19.18
N ALA A 586 11.49 11.12 -18.51
CA ALA A 586 11.50 10.99 -17.05
C ALA A 586 12.67 10.12 -16.53
N ILE A 587 13.06 9.07 -17.23
CA ILE A 587 14.04 8.09 -16.77
C ILE A 587 15.35 8.19 -17.55
N TRP A 588 15.31 8.02 -18.88
CA TRP A 588 16.52 7.93 -19.68
C TRP A 588 17.28 9.25 -19.78
N ASP A 589 16.60 10.35 -20.05
CA ASP A 589 17.23 11.67 -20.11
C ASP A 589 17.73 12.10 -18.72
N HIS A 590 17.00 11.77 -17.65
CA HIS A 590 17.47 11.94 -16.26
C HIS A 590 18.79 11.19 -16.02
N MET A 591 18.91 9.93 -16.45
CA MET A 591 20.13 9.14 -16.33
C MET A 591 21.30 9.73 -17.14
N LEU A 592 21.02 10.17 -18.37
CA LEU A 592 22.03 10.80 -19.23
C LEU A 592 22.58 12.09 -18.61
N GLU A 593 21.68 12.95 -18.16
CA GLU A 593 22.05 14.23 -17.53
C GLU A 593 22.83 14.01 -16.23
N GLY A 594 22.37 13.09 -15.36
CA GLY A 594 23.07 12.77 -14.12
C GLY A 594 24.50 12.29 -14.35
N ARG A 595 24.65 11.34 -15.28
CA ARG A 595 25.98 10.85 -15.64
C ARG A 595 26.86 11.92 -16.29
N GLN A 596 26.29 12.77 -17.12
CA GLN A 596 27.02 13.86 -17.76
C GLN A 596 27.52 14.89 -16.74
N GLN A 597 26.68 15.26 -15.77
CA GLN A 597 27.05 16.13 -14.66
C GLN A 597 28.18 15.52 -13.82
N TYR A 598 28.08 14.26 -13.46
CA TYR A 598 29.13 13.54 -12.73
C TYR A 598 30.47 13.59 -13.46
N LEU A 599 30.49 13.27 -14.77
CA LEU A 599 31.73 13.27 -15.57
C LEU A 599 32.32 14.68 -15.70
N ALA A 600 31.49 15.71 -15.82
CA ALA A 600 31.96 17.10 -15.89
C ALA A 600 32.62 17.57 -14.57
N ASN A 601 32.16 17.04 -13.45
CA ASN A 601 32.67 17.40 -12.12
C ASN A 601 33.96 16.62 -11.73
N GLN A 602 34.42 15.65 -12.54
CA GLN A 602 35.62 14.88 -12.23
C GLN A 602 36.90 15.72 -12.37
N PRO A 603 37.88 15.62 -11.44
CA PRO A 603 39.14 16.31 -11.54
C PRO A 603 39.90 15.88 -12.83
N GLY A 604 40.16 16.83 -13.71
CA GLY A 604 40.95 16.59 -14.94
C GLY A 604 40.13 16.49 -16.23
N ASN A 605 38.83 16.74 -16.19
CA ASN A 605 38.04 16.97 -17.39
C ASN A 605 38.14 18.47 -17.76
N PRO A 606 38.56 18.84 -19.02
CA PRO A 606 38.80 20.24 -19.42
C PRO A 606 37.50 21.07 -19.49
#